data_9ef9733b15839258e202853e38d07833
#
_entry.id   9ef9733b15839258e202853e38d07833
#
_cell.length_a   1.000
_cell.length_b   1.000
_cell.length_c   1.000
_cell.angle_alpha   90.00
_cell.angle_beta   90.00
_cell.angle_gamma   90.00
#
_symmetry.space_group_name_H-M   'P 1'
#
loop_
_entity.id
_entity.type
_entity.pdbx_description
1 polymer ?
#
loop_
_entity_poly.entity_id
_entity_poly.type
_entity_poly.pdbx_seq_one_letter_code
_entity_poly.pdbx_strand_id
1 'polypeptide(L)'
;MSAPEVIRAVGEVLKAAAAQGAGDDYQRSQVLSAYSITRHLAAEEGGRAPLSAWFGAELEAILGDRGGGGWAAETDPAALGERLSLLLAELRAAGDEDSRRIAAELRAALRQLCDREVETLASA
;
A
#
# COMPACT_ATOMS: atom_id res chain seq x y z
N MET A 1 -2.17 22.31 -0.85
CA MET A 1 -1.67 21.30 -1.80
C MET A 1 -1.39 19.99 -1.04
N SER A 2 -1.86 18.87 -1.54
CA SER A 2 -1.64 17.57 -0.93
C SER A 2 -0.21 17.06 -1.14
N ALA A 3 0.24 16.09 -0.32
CA ALA A 3 1.56 15.48 -0.50
C ALA A 3 1.73 14.86 -1.89
N PRO A 4 0.76 14.08 -2.45
CA PRO A 4 0.87 13.59 -3.82
C PRO A 4 1.00 14.68 -4.87
N GLU A 5 0.31 15.81 -4.71
CA GLU A 5 0.40 16.93 -5.64
C GLU A 5 1.79 17.59 -5.60
N VAL A 6 2.36 17.77 -4.40
CA VAL A 6 3.72 18.30 -4.25
C VAL A 6 4.75 17.37 -4.90
N ILE A 7 4.64 16.07 -4.66
CA ILE A 7 5.55 15.08 -5.23
C ILE A 7 5.47 15.08 -6.76
N ARG A 8 4.27 15.17 -7.34
CA ARG A 8 4.08 15.26 -8.78
C ARG A 8 4.66 16.54 -9.35
N ALA A 9 4.49 17.67 -8.66
CA ALA A 9 5.05 18.95 -9.08
C ALA A 9 6.59 18.90 -9.12
N VAL A 10 7.22 18.32 -8.13
CA VAL A 10 8.68 18.09 -8.12
C VAL A 10 9.10 17.22 -9.29
N GLY A 11 8.36 16.14 -9.56
CA GLY A 11 8.61 15.26 -10.71
C GLY A 11 8.56 16.00 -12.05
N GLU A 12 7.59 16.88 -12.24
CA GLU A 12 7.47 17.67 -13.47
C GLU A 12 8.64 18.65 -13.64
N VAL A 13 9.15 19.24 -12.56
CA VAL A 13 10.35 20.09 -12.62
C VAL A 13 11.55 19.26 -13.05
N LEU A 14 11.73 18.07 -12.52
CA LEU A 14 12.82 17.16 -12.89
C LEU A 14 12.75 16.76 -14.37
N LYS A 15 11.54 16.45 -14.84
CA LYS A 15 11.31 16.09 -16.24
C LYS A 15 11.64 17.26 -17.18
N ALA A 16 11.21 18.47 -16.84
CA ALA A 16 11.49 19.66 -17.61
C ALA A 16 13.01 19.94 -17.68
N ALA A 17 13.73 19.79 -16.56
CA ALA A 17 15.18 19.94 -16.52
C ALA A 17 15.88 18.93 -17.44
N ALA A 18 15.45 17.69 -17.47
CA ALA A 18 15.99 16.67 -18.37
C ALA A 18 15.74 17.01 -19.85
N ALA A 19 14.55 17.51 -20.18
CA ALA A 19 14.16 17.87 -21.54
C ALA A 19 14.97 19.08 -22.07
N GLN A 20 15.43 19.96 -21.18
CA GLN A 20 16.23 21.12 -21.56
C GLN A 20 17.72 20.79 -21.77
N GLY A 21 18.09 19.52 -21.72
CA GLY A 21 19.46 19.10 -22.00
C GLY A 21 20.44 19.48 -20.91
N ALA A 22 20.03 19.41 -19.65
CA ALA A 22 20.89 19.69 -18.51
C ALA A 22 21.96 18.62 -18.37
N GLY A 23 23.15 18.85 -18.87
CA GLY A 23 24.32 18.00 -18.69
C GLY A 23 24.45 16.88 -19.72
N ASP A 24 25.26 15.86 -19.37
CA ASP A 24 25.54 14.70 -20.21
C ASP A 24 24.45 13.61 -20.09
N ASP A 25 24.62 12.51 -20.84
CA ASP A 25 23.68 11.40 -20.85
C ASP A 25 23.50 10.76 -19.45
N TYR A 26 24.56 10.73 -18.65
CA TYR A 26 24.50 10.19 -17.29
C TYR A 26 23.62 11.07 -16.39
N GLN A 27 23.82 12.38 -16.41
CA GLN A 27 23.01 13.31 -15.61
C GLN A 27 21.55 13.27 -16.04
N ARG A 28 21.29 13.22 -17.34
CA ARG A 28 19.94 13.10 -17.88
C ARG A 28 19.26 11.82 -17.42
N SER A 29 19.97 10.70 -17.43
CA SER A 29 19.48 9.43 -16.95
C SER A 29 19.14 9.48 -15.46
N GLN A 30 19.96 10.12 -14.63
CA GLN A 30 19.72 10.32 -13.20
C GLN A 30 18.44 11.12 -12.95
N VAL A 31 18.23 12.21 -13.70
CA VAL A 31 17.03 13.05 -13.57
C VAL A 31 15.78 12.27 -13.97
N LEU A 32 15.82 11.51 -15.06
CA LEU A 32 14.69 10.69 -15.50
C LEU A 32 14.36 9.58 -14.50
N SER A 33 15.36 8.97 -13.88
CA SER A 33 15.18 7.99 -12.81
C SER A 33 14.50 8.61 -11.60
N ALA A 34 14.94 9.81 -11.19
CA ALA A 34 14.33 10.55 -10.09
C ALA A 34 12.86 10.90 -10.40
N TYR A 35 12.56 11.29 -11.64
CA TYR A 35 11.18 11.54 -12.08
C TYR A 35 10.31 10.29 -11.97
N SER A 36 10.80 9.14 -12.41
CA SER A 36 10.07 7.87 -12.32
C SER A 36 9.77 7.50 -10.87
N ILE A 37 10.76 7.60 -9.98
CA ILE A 37 10.58 7.34 -8.56
C ILE A 37 9.53 8.29 -7.97
N THR A 38 9.59 9.56 -8.30
CA THR A 38 8.64 10.58 -7.83
C THR A 38 7.20 10.25 -8.25
N ARG A 39 7.01 9.77 -9.50
CA ARG A 39 5.68 9.33 -9.97
C ARG A 39 5.13 8.18 -9.14
N HIS A 40 5.94 7.16 -8.87
CA HIS A 40 5.52 6.01 -8.07
C HIS A 40 5.21 6.40 -6.63
N LEU A 41 6.01 7.28 -6.02
CA LEU A 41 5.73 7.79 -4.68
C LEU A 41 4.41 8.58 -4.62
N ALA A 42 4.14 9.40 -5.62
CA ALA A 42 2.88 10.14 -5.70
C ALA A 42 1.67 9.21 -5.81
N ALA A 43 1.76 8.15 -6.63
CA ALA A 43 0.70 7.15 -6.77
C ALA A 43 0.50 6.38 -5.46
N GLU A 44 1.57 5.97 -4.80
CA GLU A 44 1.52 5.28 -3.52
C GLU A 44 0.85 6.14 -2.44
N GLU A 45 1.27 7.38 -2.28
CA GLU A 45 0.68 8.30 -1.29
C GLU A 45 -0.78 8.63 -1.61
N GLY A 46 -1.12 8.82 -2.89
CA GLY A 46 -2.49 9.10 -3.32
C GLY A 46 -3.45 7.92 -3.16
N GLY A 47 -2.94 6.68 -3.24
CA GLY A 47 -3.74 5.47 -3.12
C GLY A 47 -3.81 4.88 -1.72
N ARG A 48 -2.92 5.28 -0.82
CA ARG A 48 -2.77 4.66 0.50
C ARG A 48 -4.02 4.77 1.37
N ALA A 49 -4.59 5.95 1.50
CA ALA A 49 -5.74 6.18 2.36
C ALA A 49 -7.00 5.40 1.91
N PRO A 50 -7.38 5.41 0.61
CA PRO A 50 -8.50 4.57 0.14
C PRO A 50 -8.25 3.08 0.33
N LEU A 51 -7.04 2.59 0.08
CA LEU A 51 -6.70 1.18 0.26
C LEU A 51 -6.76 0.77 1.73
N SER A 52 -6.27 1.61 2.63
CA SER A 52 -6.33 1.36 4.07
C SER A 52 -7.76 1.29 4.57
N ALA A 53 -8.63 2.21 4.13
CA ALA A 53 -10.04 2.22 4.48
C ALA A 53 -10.76 0.96 3.99
N TRP A 54 -10.51 0.57 2.74
CA TRP A 54 -11.08 -0.65 2.15
C TRP A 54 -10.62 -1.89 2.92
N PHE A 55 -9.32 -2.00 3.17
CA PHE A 55 -8.77 -3.17 3.85
C PHE A 55 -9.25 -3.27 5.30
N GLY A 56 -9.32 -2.15 6.01
CA GLY A 56 -9.88 -2.11 7.37
C GLY A 56 -11.33 -2.58 7.42
N ALA A 57 -12.15 -2.18 6.45
CA ALA A 57 -13.54 -2.64 6.35
C ALA A 57 -13.63 -4.13 6.06
N GLU A 58 -12.76 -4.66 5.19
CA GLU A 58 -12.68 -6.10 4.92
C GLU A 58 -12.29 -6.89 6.17
N LEU A 59 -11.31 -6.42 6.92
CA LEU A 59 -10.88 -7.06 8.17
C LEU A 59 -12.01 -7.08 9.21
N GLU A 60 -12.74 -5.98 9.37
CA GLU A 60 -13.89 -5.96 10.28
C GLU A 60 -14.99 -6.94 9.85
N ALA A 61 -15.26 -7.04 8.56
CA ALA A 61 -16.25 -7.97 8.04
C ALA A 61 -15.86 -9.44 8.28
N ILE A 62 -14.58 -9.77 8.15
CA ILE A 62 -14.07 -11.13 8.33
C ILE A 62 -13.91 -11.49 9.80
N LEU A 63 -13.34 -10.59 10.59
CA LEU A 63 -12.88 -10.87 11.95
C LEU A 63 -13.87 -10.43 13.04
N GLY A 64 -14.61 -9.34 12.84
CA GLY A 64 -15.45 -8.77 13.88
C GLY A 64 -14.64 -8.46 15.13
N ASP A 65 -15.01 -9.09 16.26
CA ASP A 65 -14.31 -8.90 17.55
C ASP A 65 -13.10 -9.81 17.75
N ARG A 66 -12.81 -10.69 16.82
CA ARG A 66 -11.64 -11.58 16.90
C ARG A 66 -10.34 -10.78 16.91
N GLY A 67 -9.37 -11.27 17.65
CA GLY A 67 -8.07 -10.61 17.73
C GLY A 67 -8.11 -9.22 18.35
N GLY A 68 -9.10 -8.94 19.20
CA GLY A 68 -9.26 -7.68 19.92
C GLY A 68 -10.18 -6.67 19.25
N GLY A 69 -10.72 -6.95 18.07
CA GLY A 69 -11.61 -6.03 17.36
C GLY A 69 -10.92 -4.73 16.92
N GLY A 70 -11.72 -3.74 16.49
CA GLY A 70 -11.23 -2.42 16.10
C GLY A 70 -10.31 -2.40 14.88
N TRP A 71 -10.46 -3.34 13.97
CA TRP A 71 -9.57 -3.50 12.81
C TRP A 71 -9.59 -2.30 11.86
N ALA A 72 -10.77 -1.71 11.64
CA ALA A 72 -10.88 -0.53 10.78
C ALA A 72 -10.29 0.72 11.42
N ALA A 73 -10.15 0.76 12.74
CA ALA A 73 -9.57 1.89 13.47
C ALA A 73 -8.04 1.85 13.54
N GLU A 74 -7.42 0.71 13.24
CA GLU A 74 -5.95 0.60 13.23
C GLU A 74 -5.38 1.20 11.95
N THR A 75 -4.73 2.34 12.08
CA THR A 75 -4.20 3.11 10.94
C THR A 75 -2.69 2.94 10.74
N ASP A 76 -1.98 2.37 11.71
CA ASP A 76 -0.55 2.10 11.58
C ASP A 76 -0.32 0.76 10.86
N PRO A 77 0.28 0.78 9.64
CA PRO A 77 0.51 -0.46 8.89
C PRO A 77 1.39 -1.48 9.62
N ALA A 78 2.38 -1.02 10.38
CA ALA A 78 3.26 -1.91 11.13
C ALA A 78 2.52 -2.61 12.27
N ALA A 79 1.71 -1.88 13.01
CA ALA A 79 0.88 -2.43 14.08
C ALA A 79 -0.17 -3.40 13.53
N LEU A 80 -0.79 -3.06 12.41
CA LEU A 80 -1.76 -3.92 11.74
C LEU A 80 -1.12 -5.24 11.28
N GLY A 81 0.06 -5.16 10.66
CA GLY A 81 0.80 -6.34 10.21
C GLY A 81 1.17 -7.26 11.37
N GLU A 82 1.61 -6.71 12.49
CA GLU A 82 1.92 -7.48 13.69
C GLU A 82 0.68 -8.18 14.26
N ARG A 83 -0.43 -7.47 14.38
CA ARG A 83 -1.71 -8.03 14.84
C ARG A 83 -2.19 -9.17 13.95
N LEU A 84 -2.13 -9.00 12.63
CA LEU A 84 -2.53 -10.02 11.67
C LEU A 84 -1.62 -11.26 11.74
N SER A 85 -0.32 -11.07 11.88
CA SER A 85 0.64 -12.17 12.00
C SER A 85 0.36 -13.02 13.25
N LEU A 86 0.11 -12.38 14.38
CA LEU A 86 -0.23 -13.07 15.62
C LEU A 86 -1.56 -13.83 15.48
N LEU A 87 -2.57 -13.20 14.89
CA LEU A 87 -3.88 -13.83 14.69
C LEU A 87 -3.80 -15.04 13.76
N LEU A 88 -3.07 -14.93 12.65
CA LEU A 88 -2.88 -16.05 11.73
C LEU A 88 -2.16 -17.23 12.41
N ALA A 89 -1.18 -16.95 13.27
CA ALA A 89 -0.52 -17.98 14.07
C ALA A 89 -1.49 -18.67 15.05
N GLU A 90 -2.35 -17.89 15.71
CA GLU A 90 -3.38 -18.43 16.61
C GLU A 90 -4.39 -19.31 15.85
N LEU A 91 -4.85 -18.86 14.69
CA LEU A 91 -5.78 -19.60 13.83
C LEU A 91 -5.17 -20.93 13.36
N ARG A 92 -3.88 -20.89 13.00
CA ARG A 92 -3.14 -22.10 12.61
C ARG A 92 -3.03 -23.08 13.78
N ALA A 93 -2.72 -22.59 14.97
CA ALA A 93 -2.60 -23.41 16.17
C ALA A 93 -3.94 -24.03 16.57
N ALA A 94 -5.03 -23.31 16.43
CA ALA A 94 -6.38 -23.82 16.73
C ALA A 94 -6.77 -24.98 15.79
N GLY A 95 -6.50 -24.86 14.50
CA GLY A 95 -6.60 -25.95 13.52
C GLY A 95 -8.03 -26.47 13.24
N ASP A 96 -9.06 -25.88 13.82
CA ASP A 96 -10.45 -26.27 13.55
C ASP A 96 -10.93 -25.73 12.19
N GLU A 97 -12.11 -26.20 11.75
CA GLU A 97 -12.65 -25.84 10.45
C GLU A 97 -12.95 -24.33 10.34
N ASP A 98 -13.51 -23.75 11.39
CA ASP A 98 -13.85 -22.33 11.43
C ASP A 98 -12.58 -21.47 11.35
N SER A 99 -11.55 -21.81 12.11
CA SER A 99 -10.25 -21.11 12.08
C SER A 99 -9.59 -21.21 10.71
N ARG A 100 -9.65 -22.37 10.05
CA ARG A 100 -9.11 -22.54 8.70
C ARG A 100 -9.86 -21.70 7.67
N ARG A 101 -11.18 -21.61 7.79
CA ARG A 101 -12.02 -20.78 6.92
C ARG A 101 -11.65 -19.31 7.06
N ILE A 102 -11.54 -18.81 8.29
CA ILE A 102 -11.19 -17.42 8.57
C ILE A 102 -9.79 -17.12 8.05
N ALA A 103 -8.83 -17.99 8.26
CA ALA A 103 -7.47 -17.82 7.73
C ALA A 103 -7.46 -17.76 6.20
N ALA A 104 -8.28 -18.56 5.52
CA ALA A 104 -8.41 -18.52 4.07
C ALA A 104 -9.02 -17.19 3.58
N GLU A 105 -10.04 -16.68 4.26
CA GLU A 105 -10.64 -15.37 3.95
C GLU A 105 -9.64 -14.24 4.15
N LEU A 106 -8.83 -14.27 5.21
CA LEU A 106 -7.78 -13.28 5.45
C LEU A 106 -6.72 -13.30 4.35
N ARG A 107 -6.28 -14.50 3.93
CA ARG A 107 -5.31 -14.61 2.84
C ARG A 107 -5.87 -14.09 1.52
N ALA A 108 -7.14 -14.32 1.25
CA ALA A 108 -7.81 -13.78 0.06
C ALA A 108 -7.85 -12.25 0.09
N ALA A 109 -8.18 -11.65 1.23
CA ALA A 109 -8.18 -10.19 1.40
C ALA A 109 -6.77 -9.61 1.22
N LEU A 110 -5.74 -10.26 1.77
CA LEU A 110 -4.35 -9.83 1.60
C LEU A 110 -3.90 -9.89 0.13
N ARG A 111 -4.29 -10.92 -0.61
CA ARG A 111 -4.01 -10.99 -2.05
C ARG A 111 -4.69 -9.87 -2.82
N GLN A 112 -5.95 -9.57 -2.51
CA GLN A 112 -6.66 -8.44 -3.12
C GLN A 112 -5.98 -7.11 -2.81
N LEU A 113 -5.49 -6.93 -1.59
CA LEU A 113 -4.76 -5.73 -1.21
C LEU A 113 -3.49 -5.58 -2.06
N CYS A 114 -2.70 -6.64 -2.21
CA CYS A 114 -1.51 -6.63 -3.05
C CYS A 114 -1.84 -6.29 -4.50
N ASP A 115 -2.91 -6.88 -5.07
CA ASP A 115 -3.35 -6.61 -6.44
C ASP A 115 -3.75 -5.14 -6.61
N ARG A 116 -4.46 -4.57 -5.65
CA ARG A 116 -4.87 -3.17 -5.68
C ARG A 116 -3.67 -2.22 -5.54
N GLU A 117 -2.68 -2.57 -4.72
CA GLU A 117 -1.44 -1.81 -4.60
C GLU A 117 -0.67 -1.78 -5.92
N VAL A 118 -0.57 -2.94 -6.59
CA VAL A 118 0.07 -3.04 -7.91
C VAL A 118 -0.68 -2.19 -8.94
N GLU A 119 -1.99 -2.24 -8.97
CA GLU A 119 -2.81 -1.40 -9.87
C GLU A 119 -2.58 0.10 -9.60
N THR A 120 -2.52 0.50 -8.34
CA THR A 120 -2.27 1.89 -7.96
C THR A 120 -0.90 2.37 -8.48
N LEU A 121 0.13 1.55 -8.33
CA LEU A 121 1.47 1.87 -8.84
C LEU A 121 1.51 1.88 -10.37
N ALA A 122 0.82 0.95 -11.02
CA ALA A 122 0.77 0.85 -12.48
C ALA A 122 0.06 2.05 -13.13
N SER A 123 -0.86 2.70 -12.43
CA SER A 123 -1.59 3.87 -12.92
C SER A 123 -0.82 5.19 -12.76
N ALA A 124 0.37 5.15 -12.18
CA ALA A 124 1.19 6.35 -11.92
C ALA A 124 1.82 6.96 -13.20
#